data_4f7d335a83675556ee6eba51f9333c63
#
_entry.id   4f7d335a83675556ee6eba51f9333c63
#
_cell.length_a   1.000
_cell.length_b   1.000
_cell.length_c   1.000
_cell.angle_alpha   90.00
_cell.angle_beta   90.00
_cell.angle_gamma   90.00
#
_symmetry.space_group_name_H-M   'P 1'
#
loop_
_entity.id
_entity.type
_entity.pdbx_description
1 polymer ?
#
loop_
_entity_poly.entity_id
_entity_poly.type
_entity_poly.pdbx_seq_one_letter_code
_entity_poly.pdbx_strand_id
1 'polypeptide(L)'
;TAAMECVIKTDMGAYGEEWTEDESRRTYTFLVCLILIWIFLVYLDETVLIRPDFTFWSKLLLQNTLLCLVFIICGYSVIFKGLDESYSRKISHVFAYALPISLHFLWPQDATKLPGSLELTWACWFQFIPFLALIKPVRRQSRVLMMAFRAVDRVNDRPYTLTWMLSQLLGNYVAILLLHFYLTLQKDIRRVKMAVLPMVINVLGDGLAEPVGVRWGKNKYKTSALWYKGAFCAGDFERSYEGSACVYIVSLLGLIPFRKLFTATQFALSIVFLPITMTLCEAWAPHTWDNPFLTSACGLFMICIFELVP
;
A
#
# COMPACT_ATOMS: atom_id res chain seq x y z
N THR A 1 27.49 12.04 14.53
CA THR A 1 28.37 12.19 13.35
C THR A 1 29.17 10.91 13.10
N ALA A 2 30.00 10.42 14.04
CA ALA A 2 30.77 9.18 13.86
C ALA A 2 29.88 7.91 13.80
N ALA A 3 28.81 7.81 14.60
CA ALA A 3 27.84 6.73 14.53
C ALA A 3 27.11 6.70 13.17
N MET A 4 26.77 7.86 12.64
CA MET A 4 26.14 7.97 11.32
C MET A 4 27.10 7.60 10.19
N GLU A 5 28.38 7.93 10.31
CA GLU A 5 29.41 7.50 9.35
C GLU A 5 29.68 6.00 9.44
N CYS A 6 29.65 5.42 10.63
CA CYS A 6 29.84 3.99 10.85
C CYS A 6 28.66 3.20 10.26
N VAL A 7 27.41 3.61 10.52
CA VAL A 7 26.21 2.97 9.99
C VAL A 7 26.13 3.11 8.46
N ILE A 8 26.47 4.28 7.91
CA ILE A 8 26.49 4.49 6.46
C ILE A 8 27.61 3.69 5.81
N LYS A 9 28.79 3.57 6.43
CA LYS A 9 29.90 2.75 5.90
C LYS A 9 29.61 1.26 5.97
N THR A 10 29.02 0.76 7.07
CA THR A 10 28.63 -0.65 7.17
C THR A 10 27.49 -1.00 6.22
N ASP A 11 26.48 -0.13 6.08
CA ASP A 11 25.42 -0.34 5.11
C ASP A 11 25.91 -0.19 3.66
N MET A 12 26.80 0.76 3.38
CA MET A 12 27.37 0.89 2.04
C MET A 12 28.26 -0.31 1.64
N GLY A 13 28.94 -0.95 2.59
CA GLY A 13 29.66 -2.21 2.38
C GLY A 13 28.71 -3.36 2.09
N ALA A 14 27.71 -3.57 2.93
CA ALA A 14 26.69 -4.62 2.77
C ALA A 14 25.87 -4.46 1.48
N TYR A 15 25.53 -3.23 1.10
CA TYR A 15 24.79 -2.94 -0.15
C TYR A 15 25.66 -2.91 -1.40
N GLY A 16 26.96 -2.83 -1.26
CA GLY A 16 27.92 -2.77 -2.39
C GLY A 16 27.98 -4.05 -3.18
N GLU A 17 27.88 -5.18 -2.49
CA GLU A 17 28.07 -6.52 -3.05
C GLU A 17 26.77 -7.19 -3.52
N GLU A 18 25.61 -6.72 -3.04
CA GLU A 18 24.33 -7.42 -3.20
C GLU A 18 23.50 -7.02 -4.43
N TRP A 19 23.83 -5.93 -5.12
CA TRP A 19 23.16 -5.57 -6.37
C TRP A 19 23.97 -6.03 -7.57
N THR A 20 23.58 -7.16 -8.13
CA THR A 20 24.08 -7.62 -9.41
C THR A 20 23.65 -6.67 -10.54
N GLU A 21 24.37 -6.67 -11.66
CA GLU A 21 23.95 -5.91 -12.85
C GLU A 21 22.54 -6.28 -13.31
N ASP A 22 22.18 -7.54 -13.13
CA ASP A 22 20.86 -8.07 -13.50
C ASP A 22 19.73 -7.49 -12.64
N GLU A 23 19.96 -7.32 -11.35
CA GLU A 23 19.00 -6.67 -10.43
C GLU A 23 18.85 -5.18 -10.71
N SER A 24 19.96 -4.51 -10.99
CA SER A 24 19.95 -3.11 -11.44
C SER A 24 19.12 -2.97 -12.71
N ARG A 25 19.36 -3.81 -13.71
CA ARG A 25 18.63 -3.81 -14.98
C ARG A 25 17.15 -4.07 -14.77
N ARG A 26 16.77 -5.07 -13.96
CA ARG A 26 15.36 -5.38 -13.65
C ARG A 26 14.65 -4.20 -12.96
N THR A 27 15.30 -3.59 -11.98
CA THR A 27 14.73 -2.42 -11.29
C THR A 27 14.56 -1.24 -12.24
N TYR A 28 15.55 -0.94 -13.08
CA TYR A 28 15.42 0.13 -14.08
C TYR A 28 14.37 -0.17 -15.12
N THR A 29 14.30 -1.41 -15.64
CA THR A 29 13.25 -1.82 -16.57
C THR A 29 11.87 -1.64 -15.94
N PHE A 30 11.70 -2.07 -14.69
CA PHE A 30 10.45 -1.89 -13.96
C PHE A 30 10.09 -0.41 -13.81
N LEU A 31 11.04 0.45 -13.43
CA LEU A 31 10.82 1.90 -13.30
C LEU A 31 10.45 2.55 -14.63
N VAL A 32 11.11 2.17 -15.71
CA VAL A 32 10.78 2.65 -17.06
C VAL A 32 9.37 2.22 -17.46
N CYS A 33 9.01 0.96 -17.25
CA CYS A 33 7.65 0.47 -17.51
C CYS A 33 6.61 1.24 -16.68
N LEU A 34 6.91 1.50 -15.40
CA LEU A 34 6.06 2.25 -14.50
C LEU A 34 5.83 3.70 -14.98
N ILE A 35 6.89 4.37 -15.42
CA ILE A 35 6.83 5.72 -16.01
C ILE A 35 6.03 5.71 -17.30
N LEU A 36 6.25 4.72 -18.18
CA LEU A 36 5.50 4.60 -19.44
C LEU A 36 4.02 4.34 -19.19
N ILE A 37 3.67 3.49 -18.24
CA ILE A 37 2.28 3.27 -17.82
C ILE A 37 1.69 4.57 -17.28
N TRP A 38 2.43 5.33 -16.48
CA TRP A 38 1.99 6.60 -15.95
C TRP A 38 1.74 7.63 -17.08
N ILE A 39 2.67 7.78 -18.02
CA ILE A 39 2.50 8.66 -19.19
C ILE A 39 1.27 8.27 -20.00
N PHE A 40 1.07 6.97 -20.23
CA PHE A 40 -0.10 6.45 -20.94
C PHE A 40 -1.41 6.75 -20.19
N LEU A 41 -1.43 6.58 -18.87
CA LEU A 41 -2.62 6.87 -18.07
C LEU A 41 -2.92 8.37 -18.02
N VAL A 42 -1.91 9.24 -17.92
CA VAL A 42 -2.08 10.70 -18.00
C VAL A 42 -2.62 11.08 -19.38
N TYR A 43 -2.11 10.48 -20.45
CA TYR A 43 -2.62 10.70 -21.81
C TYR A 43 -4.09 10.28 -21.96
N LEU A 44 -4.46 9.12 -21.43
CA LEU A 44 -5.86 8.67 -21.40
C LEU A 44 -6.76 9.61 -20.61
N ASP A 45 -6.25 10.13 -19.50
CA ASP A 45 -6.96 11.05 -18.63
C ASP A 45 -7.26 12.38 -19.31
N GLU A 46 -6.28 13.00 -19.96
CA GLU A 46 -6.47 14.24 -20.70
C GLU A 46 -7.47 14.09 -21.86
N THR A 47 -7.60 12.90 -22.44
CA THR A 47 -8.46 12.66 -23.60
C THR A 47 -9.85 12.15 -23.25
N VAL A 48 -10.03 11.48 -22.09
CA VAL A 48 -11.25 10.68 -21.81
C VAL A 48 -11.89 10.96 -20.45
N LEU A 49 -11.14 11.29 -19.42
CA LEU A 49 -11.69 11.19 -18.07
C LEU A 49 -11.71 12.45 -17.22
N ILE A 50 -10.63 13.25 -17.07
CA ILE A 50 -10.65 14.36 -16.10
C ILE A 50 -9.37 15.22 -16.18
N ARG A 51 -9.51 16.53 -15.98
CA ARG A 51 -8.36 17.46 -15.90
C ARG A 51 -7.96 17.72 -14.45
N PRO A 52 -6.83 17.18 -13.95
CA PRO A 52 -6.29 17.56 -12.66
C PRO A 52 -6.01 19.06 -12.64
N ASP A 53 -6.52 19.75 -11.64
CA ASP A 53 -6.32 21.18 -11.46
C ASP A 53 -5.14 21.49 -10.54
N PHE A 54 -4.87 22.78 -10.36
CA PHE A 54 -3.80 23.24 -9.46
C PHE A 54 -3.97 22.72 -8.02
N THR A 55 -5.20 22.56 -7.56
CA THR A 55 -5.52 22.05 -6.22
C THR A 55 -5.06 20.62 -6.06
N PHE A 56 -5.30 19.76 -7.06
CA PHE A 56 -4.83 18.39 -7.07
C PHE A 56 -3.30 18.32 -6.98
N TRP A 57 -2.59 19.06 -7.84
CA TRP A 57 -1.13 19.05 -7.86
C TRP A 57 -0.52 19.60 -6.58
N SER A 58 -1.14 20.62 -5.97
CA SER A 58 -0.70 21.17 -4.68
C SER A 58 -0.85 20.16 -3.54
N LYS A 59 -1.98 19.44 -3.49
CA LYS A 59 -2.18 18.34 -2.54
C LYS A 59 -1.16 17.22 -2.74
N LEU A 60 -0.90 16.86 -3.98
CA LEU A 60 0.05 15.83 -4.33
C LEU A 60 1.48 16.19 -3.89
N LEU A 61 1.90 17.43 -4.12
CA LEU A 61 3.20 17.94 -3.68
C LEU A 61 3.31 17.89 -2.14
N LEU A 62 2.28 18.38 -1.44
CA LEU A 62 2.23 18.34 0.02
C LEU A 62 2.29 16.91 0.55
N GLN A 63 1.48 15.99 -0.01
CA GLN A 63 1.46 14.57 0.34
C GLN A 63 2.84 13.93 0.22
N ASN A 64 3.49 14.09 -0.94
CA ASN A 64 4.80 13.48 -1.18
C ASN A 64 5.88 14.08 -0.28
N THR A 65 5.82 15.39 -0.01
CA THR A 65 6.72 16.05 0.93
C THR A 65 6.56 15.48 2.35
N LEU A 66 5.32 15.36 2.83
CA LEU A 66 5.03 14.78 4.14
C LEU A 66 5.46 13.32 4.23
N LEU A 67 5.25 12.53 3.17
CA LEU A 67 5.68 11.14 3.12
C LEU A 67 7.21 11.01 3.16
N CYS A 68 7.93 11.87 2.47
CA CYS A 68 9.40 11.95 2.58
C CYS A 68 9.84 12.26 4.01
N LEU A 69 9.18 13.20 4.69
CA LEU A 69 9.46 13.52 6.09
C LEU A 69 9.21 12.32 7.00
N VAL A 70 8.13 11.57 6.80
CA VAL A 70 7.86 10.34 7.54
C VAL A 70 8.99 9.33 7.36
N PHE A 71 9.45 9.10 6.14
CA PHE A 71 10.58 8.19 5.89
C PHE A 71 11.86 8.66 6.60
N ILE A 72 12.15 9.95 6.57
CA ILE A 72 13.33 10.52 7.24
C ILE A 72 13.23 10.34 8.76
N ILE A 73 12.09 10.67 9.37
CA ILE A 73 11.85 10.54 10.82
C ILE A 73 11.91 9.08 11.25
N CYS A 74 11.26 8.18 10.51
CA CYS A 74 11.27 6.76 10.78
C CYS A 74 12.68 6.18 10.64
N GLY A 75 13.40 6.51 9.57
CA GLY A 75 14.78 6.06 9.38
C GLY A 75 15.74 6.60 10.45
N TYR A 76 15.58 7.85 10.87
CA TYR A 76 16.28 8.40 12.02
C TYR A 76 15.99 7.59 13.28
N SER A 77 14.72 7.25 13.51
CA SER A 77 14.31 6.50 14.71
C SER A 77 14.87 5.07 14.70
N VAL A 78 14.92 4.42 13.54
CA VAL A 78 15.57 3.10 13.40
C VAL A 78 17.06 3.19 13.75
N ILE A 79 17.79 4.15 13.18
CA ILE A 79 19.24 4.26 13.32
C ILE A 79 19.62 4.71 14.73
N PHE A 80 18.97 5.73 15.28
CA PHE A 80 19.44 6.41 16.51
C PHE A 80 18.61 6.10 17.75
N LYS A 81 17.39 5.56 17.60
CA LYS A 81 16.49 5.25 18.71
C LYS A 81 16.21 3.76 18.89
N GLY A 82 16.75 2.93 17.99
CA GLY A 82 16.54 1.47 18.03
C GLY A 82 15.09 1.05 17.74
N LEU A 83 14.34 1.86 16.98
CA LEU A 83 13.02 1.45 16.52
C LEU A 83 13.16 0.24 15.60
N ASP A 84 12.38 -0.82 15.84
CA ASP A 84 12.33 -1.98 14.97
C ASP A 84 11.85 -1.60 13.56
N GLU A 85 12.50 -2.12 12.53
CA GLU A 85 12.21 -1.85 11.11
C GLU A 85 10.79 -2.28 10.74
N SER A 86 10.23 -3.31 11.38
CA SER A 86 8.86 -3.77 11.16
C SER A 86 7.85 -2.67 11.53
N TYR A 87 8.03 -2.01 12.68
CA TYR A 87 7.18 -0.87 13.07
C TYR A 87 7.36 0.33 12.15
N SER A 88 8.60 0.68 11.83
CA SER A 88 8.94 1.79 10.95
C SER A 88 8.27 1.64 9.58
N ARG A 89 8.33 0.44 9.01
CA ARG A 89 7.70 0.11 7.73
C ARG A 89 6.18 0.23 7.79
N LYS A 90 5.54 -0.26 8.85
CA LYS A 90 4.09 -0.17 9.00
C LYS A 90 3.62 1.26 9.28
N ILE A 91 4.39 2.05 10.02
CA ILE A 91 4.13 3.50 10.17
C ILE A 91 4.16 4.17 8.80
N SER A 92 5.21 3.92 8.01
CA SER A 92 5.34 4.47 6.65
C SER A 92 4.18 4.04 5.75
N HIS A 93 3.76 2.77 5.83
CA HIS A 93 2.62 2.23 5.11
C HIS A 93 1.32 2.96 5.49
N VAL A 94 1.01 3.07 6.77
CA VAL A 94 -0.20 3.77 7.23
C VAL A 94 -0.21 5.22 6.74
N PHE A 95 0.91 5.94 6.86
CA PHE A 95 0.99 7.33 6.38
C PHE A 95 0.86 7.43 4.86
N ALA A 96 1.38 6.46 4.09
CA ALA A 96 1.25 6.45 2.65
C ALA A 96 -0.22 6.51 2.19
N TYR A 97 -1.13 5.91 2.93
CA TYR A 97 -2.56 5.96 2.61
C TYR A 97 -3.34 7.03 3.41
N ALA A 98 -2.97 7.23 4.66
CA ALA A 98 -3.66 8.21 5.50
C ALA A 98 -3.50 9.64 4.98
N LEU A 99 -2.34 9.98 4.41
CA LEU A 99 -2.10 11.32 3.86
C LEU A 99 -3.05 11.69 2.71
N PRO A 100 -3.17 10.88 1.62
CA PRO A 100 -4.10 11.21 0.55
C PRO A 100 -5.56 11.23 1.03
N ILE A 101 -5.96 10.29 1.89
CA ILE A 101 -7.32 10.25 2.45
C ILE A 101 -7.58 11.52 3.28
N SER A 102 -6.66 11.88 4.18
CA SER A 102 -6.80 13.07 5.02
C SER A 102 -6.85 14.35 4.20
N LEU A 103 -5.98 14.50 3.21
CA LEU A 103 -5.95 15.67 2.33
C LEU A 103 -7.21 15.77 1.47
N HIS A 104 -7.78 14.63 1.06
CA HIS A 104 -9.05 14.62 0.36
C HIS A 104 -10.20 15.19 1.22
N PHE A 105 -10.28 14.81 2.49
CA PHE A 105 -11.32 15.31 3.40
C PHE A 105 -11.08 16.75 3.88
N LEU A 106 -9.83 17.10 4.17
CA LEU A 106 -9.48 18.43 4.69
C LEU A 106 -9.51 19.53 3.60
N TRP A 107 -9.28 19.12 2.36
CA TRP A 107 -9.21 20.04 1.23
C TRP A 107 -9.96 19.42 0.04
N PRO A 108 -11.30 19.36 0.09
CA PRO A 108 -12.10 18.71 -0.93
C PRO A 108 -11.93 19.42 -2.27
N GLN A 109 -11.81 18.64 -3.32
CA GLN A 109 -11.78 19.11 -4.69
C GLN A 109 -13.18 19.22 -5.26
N ASP A 110 -13.35 20.05 -6.28
CA ASP A 110 -14.58 20.13 -7.01
C ASP A 110 -14.90 18.77 -7.68
N ALA A 111 -15.93 18.11 -7.17
CA ALA A 111 -16.35 16.78 -7.62
C ALA A 111 -16.81 16.76 -9.09
N THR A 112 -17.09 17.92 -9.68
CA THR A 112 -17.43 18.03 -11.11
C THR A 112 -16.20 17.91 -12.00
N LYS A 113 -15.02 18.19 -11.46
CA LYS A 113 -13.74 18.13 -12.17
C LYS A 113 -13.02 16.81 -11.96
N LEU A 114 -13.07 16.28 -10.74
CA LEU A 114 -12.42 15.03 -10.37
C LEU A 114 -13.22 14.29 -9.30
N PRO A 115 -13.89 13.17 -9.61
CA PRO A 115 -14.55 12.36 -8.60
C PRO A 115 -13.55 11.94 -7.51
N GLY A 116 -13.97 12.09 -6.24
CA GLY A 116 -13.09 11.88 -5.10
C GLY A 116 -12.43 10.50 -5.01
N SER A 117 -13.09 9.46 -5.52
CA SER A 117 -12.50 8.12 -5.61
C SER A 117 -11.36 8.07 -6.61
N LEU A 118 -11.47 8.76 -7.73
CA LEU A 118 -10.43 8.84 -8.75
C LEU A 118 -9.27 9.72 -8.26
N GLU A 119 -9.56 10.83 -7.58
CA GLU A 119 -8.56 11.65 -6.92
C GLU A 119 -7.70 10.82 -5.96
N LEU A 120 -8.33 10.01 -5.09
CA LEU A 120 -7.61 9.14 -4.16
C LEU A 120 -6.79 8.07 -4.87
N THR A 121 -7.31 7.48 -5.94
CA THR A 121 -6.60 6.50 -6.76
C THR A 121 -5.33 7.11 -7.34
N TRP A 122 -5.42 8.28 -7.95
CA TRP A 122 -4.27 9.00 -8.50
C TRP A 122 -3.30 9.43 -7.41
N ALA A 123 -3.79 9.97 -6.29
CA ALA A 123 -2.95 10.38 -5.17
C ALA A 123 -2.13 9.20 -4.62
N CYS A 124 -2.73 8.01 -4.50
CA CYS A 124 -2.01 6.81 -4.11
C CYS A 124 -0.99 6.36 -5.16
N TRP A 125 -1.32 6.45 -6.43
CA TRP A 125 -0.42 6.11 -7.52
C TRP A 125 0.84 6.99 -7.53
N PHE A 126 0.68 8.30 -7.40
CA PHE A 126 1.81 9.23 -7.41
C PHE A 126 2.77 9.09 -6.23
N GLN A 127 2.46 8.26 -5.23
CA GLN A 127 3.40 7.92 -4.15
C GLN A 127 4.65 7.19 -4.61
N PHE A 128 4.71 6.69 -5.84
CA PHE A 128 5.95 6.14 -6.38
C PHE A 128 7.07 7.19 -6.49
N ILE A 129 6.73 8.50 -6.56
CA ILE A 129 7.72 9.58 -6.69
C ILE A 129 8.77 9.58 -5.57
N PRO A 130 8.42 9.54 -4.27
CA PRO A 130 9.39 9.41 -3.21
C PRO A 130 10.28 8.16 -3.33
N PHE A 131 9.72 7.06 -3.82
CA PHE A 131 10.50 5.83 -4.01
C PHE A 131 11.55 5.94 -5.12
N LEU A 132 11.35 6.81 -6.13
CA LEU A 132 12.38 7.10 -7.12
C LEU A 132 13.63 7.73 -6.50
N ALA A 133 13.48 8.53 -5.44
CA ALA A 133 14.62 9.09 -4.70
C ALA A 133 15.38 8.01 -3.90
N LEU A 134 14.74 6.89 -3.59
CA LEU A 134 15.33 5.79 -2.82
C LEU A 134 16.03 4.74 -3.67
N ILE A 135 16.05 4.86 -5.01
CA ILE A 135 16.84 3.96 -5.86
C ILE A 135 18.34 4.08 -5.54
N LYS A 136 19.05 2.97 -5.62
CA LYS A 136 20.45 2.87 -5.17
C LYS A 136 21.36 3.99 -5.69
N PRO A 137 21.40 4.35 -7.00
CA PRO A 137 22.29 5.40 -7.49
C PRO A 137 21.95 6.78 -6.93
N VAL A 138 20.70 7.06 -6.61
CA VAL A 138 20.25 8.35 -6.06
C VAL A 138 20.51 8.39 -4.54
N ARG A 139 20.03 7.40 -3.80
CA ARG A 139 20.16 7.39 -2.33
C ARG A 139 21.62 7.39 -1.86
N ARG A 140 22.55 6.75 -2.59
CA ARG A 140 23.98 6.76 -2.26
C ARG A 140 24.61 8.15 -2.28
N GLN A 141 24.02 9.10 -2.99
CA GLN A 141 24.54 10.46 -3.08
C GLN A 141 24.15 11.33 -1.88
N SER A 142 23.20 10.85 -1.04
CA SER A 142 22.67 11.64 0.08
C SER A 142 22.53 10.79 1.34
N ARG A 143 23.17 11.25 2.43
CA ARG A 143 23.02 10.64 3.77
C ARG A 143 21.56 10.63 4.26
N VAL A 144 20.80 11.65 3.90
CA VAL A 144 19.38 11.77 4.27
C VAL A 144 18.55 10.72 3.55
N LEU A 145 18.81 10.47 2.25
CA LEU A 145 18.12 9.44 1.50
C LEU A 145 18.48 8.02 1.97
N MET A 146 19.73 7.79 2.33
CA MET A 146 20.15 6.53 2.94
C MET A 146 19.45 6.30 4.28
N MET A 147 19.34 7.33 5.10
CA MET A 147 18.59 7.28 6.36
C MET A 147 17.10 7.01 6.10
N ALA A 148 16.49 7.71 5.14
CA ALA A 148 15.09 7.50 4.77
C ALA A 148 14.82 6.07 4.27
N PHE A 149 15.76 5.49 3.52
CA PHE A 149 15.65 4.10 3.06
C PHE A 149 15.63 3.10 4.22
N ARG A 150 16.36 3.36 5.31
CA ARG A 150 16.34 2.50 6.51
C ARG A 150 14.96 2.42 7.18
N ALA A 151 14.07 3.35 6.93
CA ALA A 151 12.69 3.28 7.42
C ALA A 151 11.92 2.06 6.91
N VAL A 152 12.29 1.53 5.74
CA VAL A 152 11.53 0.50 5.03
C VAL A 152 12.34 -0.77 4.74
N ASP A 153 13.63 -0.75 5.01
CA ASP A 153 14.59 -1.78 4.60
C ASP A 153 14.74 -2.88 5.64
N ARG A 154 13.96 -3.96 5.49
CA ARG A 154 14.12 -5.18 6.29
C ARG A 154 15.31 -6.00 5.82
N VAL A 155 16.06 -6.59 6.75
CA VAL A 155 17.15 -7.51 6.45
C VAL A 155 16.69 -8.69 5.58
N ASN A 156 15.51 -9.26 5.89
CA ASN A 156 14.96 -10.42 5.17
C ASN A 156 14.46 -10.08 3.75
N ASP A 157 14.23 -8.80 3.45
CA ASP A 157 13.73 -8.34 2.15
C ASP A 157 14.87 -7.95 1.20
N ARG A 158 16.09 -7.89 1.70
CA ARG A 158 17.27 -7.55 0.92
C ARG A 158 17.64 -8.66 -0.06
N PRO A 159 18.13 -8.33 -1.24
CA PRO A 159 18.38 -6.98 -1.79
C PRO A 159 17.17 -6.35 -2.50
N TYR A 160 15.99 -6.99 -2.47
CA TYR A 160 14.83 -6.68 -3.31
C TYR A 160 13.81 -5.74 -2.65
N THR A 161 14.11 -5.16 -1.48
CA THR A 161 13.18 -4.32 -0.70
C THR A 161 12.43 -3.30 -1.57
N LEU A 162 13.16 -2.49 -2.34
CA LEU A 162 12.55 -1.45 -3.17
C LEU A 162 11.73 -2.03 -4.33
N THR A 163 12.22 -3.10 -4.97
CA THR A 163 11.51 -3.78 -6.06
C THR A 163 10.17 -4.34 -5.58
N TRP A 164 10.14 -4.95 -4.40
CA TRP A 164 8.92 -5.48 -3.81
C TRP A 164 7.95 -4.38 -3.44
N MET A 165 8.42 -3.30 -2.82
CA MET A 165 7.56 -2.16 -2.49
C MET A 165 6.93 -1.51 -3.73
N LEU A 166 7.72 -1.29 -4.77
CA LEU A 166 7.21 -0.73 -6.03
C LEU A 166 6.24 -1.68 -6.75
N SER A 167 6.51 -2.99 -6.72
CA SER A 167 5.60 -3.99 -7.31
C SER A 167 4.27 -4.08 -6.54
N GLN A 168 4.30 -3.97 -5.22
CA GLN A 168 3.10 -3.90 -4.39
C GLN A 168 2.30 -2.62 -4.69
N LEU A 169 2.97 -1.48 -4.77
CA LEU A 169 2.32 -0.21 -5.09
C LEU A 169 1.62 -0.28 -6.45
N LEU A 170 2.31 -0.78 -7.48
CA LEU A 170 1.73 -0.96 -8.82
C LEU A 170 0.55 -1.93 -8.81
N GLY A 171 0.71 -3.10 -8.20
CA GLY A 171 -0.35 -4.10 -8.14
C GLY A 171 -1.58 -3.61 -7.39
N ASN A 172 -1.38 -2.91 -6.28
CA ASN A 172 -2.47 -2.30 -5.53
C ASN A 172 -3.20 -1.22 -6.32
N TYR A 173 -2.46 -0.38 -7.03
CA TYR A 173 -3.02 0.63 -7.92
C TYR A 173 -3.87 0.01 -9.03
N VAL A 174 -3.36 -1.02 -9.72
CA VAL A 174 -4.10 -1.72 -10.77
C VAL A 174 -5.39 -2.33 -10.22
N ALA A 175 -5.35 -2.94 -9.04
CA ALA A 175 -6.53 -3.52 -8.41
C ALA A 175 -7.61 -2.47 -8.10
N ILE A 176 -7.20 -1.31 -7.56
CA ILE A 176 -8.13 -0.20 -7.27
C ILE A 176 -8.68 0.40 -8.57
N LEU A 177 -7.84 0.57 -9.59
CA LEU A 177 -8.26 1.12 -10.89
C LEU A 177 -9.29 0.22 -11.57
N LEU A 178 -9.08 -1.09 -11.57
CA LEU A 178 -10.03 -2.06 -12.14
C LEU A 178 -11.37 -2.03 -11.40
N LEU A 179 -11.33 -1.97 -10.07
CA LEU A 179 -12.55 -1.84 -9.27
C LEU A 179 -13.27 -0.52 -9.55
N HIS A 180 -12.53 0.59 -9.60
CA HIS A 180 -13.08 1.90 -9.93
C HIS A 180 -13.72 1.91 -11.31
N PHE A 181 -13.07 1.35 -12.31
CA PHE A 181 -13.59 1.23 -13.67
C PHE A 181 -14.88 0.41 -13.71
N TYR A 182 -14.91 -0.77 -13.06
CA TYR A 182 -16.11 -1.59 -12.93
C TYR A 182 -17.27 -0.80 -12.31
N LEU A 183 -17.03 -0.17 -11.15
CA LEU A 183 -18.08 0.59 -10.44
C LEU A 183 -18.60 1.79 -11.24
N THR A 184 -17.73 2.41 -12.06
CA THR A 184 -18.12 3.52 -12.95
C THR A 184 -19.02 3.04 -14.09
N LEU A 185 -18.75 1.86 -14.66
CA LEU A 185 -19.58 1.27 -15.71
C LEU A 185 -21.00 0.96 -15.23
N GLN A 186 -21.21 0.70 -13.95
CA GLN A 186 -22.53 0.47 -13.35
C GLN A 186 -23.40 1.73 -13.30
N LYS A 187 -22.87 2.91 -13.66
CA LYS A 187 -23.57 4.22 -13.67
C LYS A 187 -24.20 4.63 -12.33
N ASP A 188 -23.90 3.92 -11.24
CA ASP A 188 -24.29 4.31 -9.88
C ASP A 188 -23.14 5.02 -9.20
N ILE A 189 -23.13 6.35 -9.28
CA ILE A 189 -22.10 7.21 -8.72
C ILE A 189 -21.90 7.00 -7.20
N ARG A 190 -22.94 6.49 -6.50
CA ARG A 190 -22.82 6.18 -5.08
C ARG A 190 -21.88 5.00 -4.85
N ARG A 191 -21.94 3.99 -5.72
CA ARG A 191 -21.08 2.80 -5.65
C ARG A 191 -19.63 3.12 -5.94
N VAL A 192 -19.34 4.12 -6.75
CA VAL A 192 -17.95 4.55 -7.04
C VAL A 192 -17.18 4.90 -5.76
N LYS A 193 -17.86 5.47 -4.75
CA LYS A 193 -17.25 5.75 -3.43
C LYS A 193 -16.77 4.49 -2.71
N MET A 194 -17.30 3.32 -3.07
CA MET A 194 -16.86 2.05 -2.47
C MET A 194 -15.45 1.62 -2.85
N ALA A 195 -14.86 2.21 -3.90
CA ALA A 195 -13.47 1.96 -4.25
C ALA A 195 -12.47 2.36 -3.14
N VAL A 196 -12.91 3.19 -2.18
CA VAL A 196 -12.11 3.58 -1.01
C VAL A 196 -12.08 2.47 0.06
N LEU A 197 -13.10 1.62 0.14
CA LEU A 197 -13.21 0.58 1.18
C LEU A 197 -12.02 -0.41 1.16
N PRO A 198 -11.60 -0.98 0.02
CA PRO A 198 -10.42 -1.83 -0.04
C PRO A 198 -9.16 -1.14 0.48
N MET A 199 -9.00 0.16 0.20
CA MET A 199 -7.87 0.95 0.68
C MET A 199 -7.89 1.06 2.21
N VAL A 200 -9.04 1.38 2.80
CA VAL A 200 -9.20 1.51 4.26
C VAL A 200 -8.91 0.19 4.96
N ILE A 201 -9.47 -0.92 4.47
CA ILE A 201 -9.26 -2.25 5.06
C ILE A 201 -7.80 -2.67 4.93
N ASN A 202 -7.18 -2.46 3.78
CA ASN A 202 -5.78 -2.80 3.56
C ASN A 202 -4.86 -1.99 4.51
N VAL A 203 -5.04 -0.66 4.55
CA VAL A 203 -4.22 0.23 5.38
C VAL A 203 -4.28 -0.10 6.85
N LEU A 204 -5.50 -0.23 7.37
CA LEU A 204 -5.69 -0.45 8.80
C LEU A 204 -5.60 -1.94 9.16
N GLY A 205 -6.09 -2.84 8.31
CA GLY A 205 -6.04 -4.29 8.55
C GLY A 205 -4.60 -4.80 8.50
N ASP A 206 -3.95 -4.74 7.35
CA ASP A 206 -2.55 -5.16 7.20
C ASP A 206 -1.59 -4.25 7.99
N GLY A 207 -1.85 -2.95 7.99
CA GLY A 207 -1.02 -1.98 8.71
C GLY A 207 -0.92 -2.24 10.22
N LEU A 208 -1.99 -2.73 10.86
CA LEU A 208 -2.05 -2.99 12.29
C LEU A 208 -1.83 -4.47 12.65
N ALA A 209 -2.10 -5.41 11.75
CA ALA A 209 -1.99 -6.84 12.03
C ALA A 209 -0.60 -7.26 12.52
N GLU A 210 0.45 -6.83 11.81
CA GLU A 210 1.83 -7.14 12.17
C GLU A 210 2.25 -6.49 13.51
N PRO A 211 2.08 -5.18 13.75
CA PRO A 211 2.36 -4.58 15.05
C PRO A 211 1.60 -5.21 16.20
N VAL A 212 0.31 -5.52 16.03
CA VAL A 212 -0.51 -6.19 17.04
C VAL A 212 0.02 -7.60 17.28
N GLY A 213 0.30 -8.35 16.23
CA GLY A 213 0.83 -9.71 16.31
C GLY A 213 2.21 -9.78 16.98
N VAL A 214 3.09 -8.84 16.71
CA VAL A 214 4.42 -8.76 17.34
C VAL A 214 4.32 -8.39 18.81
N ARG A 215 3.46 -7.41 19.17
CA ARG A 215 3.40 -6.90 20.55
C ARG A 215 2.53 -7.73 21.48
N TRP A 216 1.41 -8.25 21.00
CA TRP A 216 0.39 -8.92 21.82
C TRP A 216 0.09 -10.36 21.37
N GLY A 217 0.67 -10.83 20.26
CA GLY A 217 0.44 -12.17 19.72
C GLY A 217 1.01 -13.27 20.59
N LYS A 218 0.19 -13.80 21.51
CA LYS A 218 0.52 -14.93 22.39
C LYS A 218 0.21 -16.27 21.75
N ASN A 219 -0.89 -16.32 20.98
CA ASN A 219 -1.39 -17.53 20.36
C ASN A 219 -1.02 -17.51 18.88
N LYS A 220 -0.12 -18.41 18.49
CA LYS A 220 0.39 -18.49 17.14
C LYS A 220 -0.14 -19.68 16.39
N TYR A 221 -0.24 -19.56 15.08
CA TYR A 221 -0.60 -20.66 14.19
C TYR A 221 0.29 -20.61 12.92
N LYS A 222 0.44 -21.76 12.28
CA LYS A 222 1.19 -21.89 11.03
C LYS A 222 0.25 -21.80 9.85
N THR A 223 0.70 -21.14 8.80
CA THR A 223 -0.02 -21.00 7.54
C THR A 223 0.96 -21.06 6.37
N SER A 224 0.48 -21.41 5.19
CA SER A 224 1.22 -21.31 3.93
C SER A 224 0.72 -20.10 3.14
N ALA A 225 1.59 -19.47 2.38
CA ALA A 225 1.17 -18.46 1.42
C ALA A 225 0.55 -19.13 0.18
N LEU A 226 -0.45 -18.48 -0.42
CA LEU A 226 -1.09 -18.95 -1.64
C LEU A 226 -0.06 -19.15 -2.78
N TRP A 227 0.96 -18.27 -2.80
CA TRP A 227 2.08 -18.39 -3.74
C TRP A 227 3.38 -18.00 -3.04
N TYR A 228 4.38 -18.86 -3.08
CA TYR A 228 5.71 -18.60 -2.53
C TYR A 228 6.79 -19.34 -3.34
N LYS A 229 7.80 -18.61 -3.80
CA LYS A 229 8.97 -19.13 -4.55
C LYS A 229 8.59 -20.06 -5.71
N GLY A 230 7.53 -19.75 -6.45
CA GLY A 230 7.12 -20.54 -7.61
C GLY A 230 6.18 -21.71 -7.31
N ALA A 231 5.78 -21.93 -6.06
CA ALA A 231 4.87 -22.98 -5.65
C ALA A 231 3.57 -22.44 -5.02
N PHE A 232 2.45 -23.15 -5.27
CA PHE A 232 1.17 -22.83 -4.62
C PHE A 232 1.09 -23.46 -3.23
N CYS A 233 0.42 -22.75 -2.31
CA CYS A 233 0.19 -23.17 -0.92
C CYS A 233 1.50 -23.60 -0.25
N ALA A 234 2.56 -22.82 -0.43
CA ALA A 234 3.90 -23.14 -0.02
C ALA A 234 4.43 -22.15 1.04
N GLY A 235 5.56 -22.55 1.67
CA GLY A 235 6.16 -21.79 2.76
C GLY A 235 5.50 -22.07 4.11
N ASP A 236 6.27 -21.88 5.18
CA ASP A 236 5.83 -22.02 6.57
C ASP A 236 5.92 -20.63 7.20
N PHE A 237 4.77 -19.97 7.34
CA PHE A 237 4.66 -18.65 7.95
C PHE A 237 3.96 -18.75 9.29
N GLU A 238 4.47 -18.05 10.29
CA GLU A 238 3.86 -17.96 11.61
C GLU A 238 3.04 -16.67 11.69
N ARG A 239 1.77 -16.82 12.04
CA ARG A 239 0.83 -15.73 12.26
C ARG A 239 0.32 -15.80 13.70
N SER A 240 -0.34 -14.74 14.17
CA SER A 240 -0.99 -14.74 15.48
C SER A 240 -2.50 -14.54 15.36
N TYR A 241 -3.25 -15.22 16.21
CA TYR A 241 -4.71 -15.03 16.29
C TYR A 241 -5.08 -13.59 16.63
N GLU A 242 -4.26 -12.91 17.43
CA GLU A 242 -4.47 -11.51 17.80
C GLU A 242 -4.29 -10.57 16.58
N GLY A 243 -3.28 -10.81 15.73
CA GLY A 243 -3.11 -10.08 14.48
C GLY A 243 -4.27 -10.31 13.52
N SER A 244 -4.71 -11.56 13.36
CA SER A 244 -5.86 -11.93 12.54
C SER A 244 -7.17 -11.33 13.06
N ALA A 245 -7.37 -11.31 14.38
CA ALA A 245 -8.51 -10.64 15.00
C ALA A 245 -8.51 -9.13 14.73
N CYS A 246 -7.34 -8.50 14.65
CA CYS A 246 -7.21 -7.10 14.27
C CYS A 246 -7.74 -6.87 12.85
N VAL A 247 -7.35 -7.70 11.87
CA VAL A 247 -7.87 -7.63 10.50
C VAL A 247 -9.39 -7.79 10.47
N TYR A 248 -9.91 -8.76 11.21
CA TYR A 248 -11.36 -9.01 11.32
C TYR A 248 -12.11 -7.76 11.82
N ILE A 249 -11.65 -7.20 12.95
CA ILE A 249 -12.29 -6.04 13.59
C ILE A 249 -12.19 -4.81 12.67
N VAL A 250 -11.04 -4.56 12.06
CA VAL A 250 -10.87 -3.44 11.13
C VAL A 250 -11.77 -3.58 9.91
N SER A 251 -11.90 -4.78 9.35
CA SER A 251 -12.78 -5.04 8.21
C SER A 251 -14.24 -4.83 8.56
N LEU A 252 -14.65 -5.24 9.77
CA LEU A 252 -16.00 -5.01 10.30
C LEU A 252 -16.29 -3.51 10.49
N LEU A 253 -15.41 -2.81 11.19
CA LEU A 253 -15.58 -1.38 11.46
C LEU A 253 -15.46 -0.52 10.20
N GLY A 254 -14.60 -0.91 9.26
CA GLY A 254 -14.41 -0.25 7.97
C GLY A 254 -15.67 -0.23 7.09
N LEU A 255 -16.59 -1.20 7.25
CA LEU A 255 -17.87 -1.23 6.55
C LEU A 255 -18.88 -0.16 7.05
N ILE A 256 -18.80 0.23 8.32
CA ILE A 256 -19.83 1.06 8.96
C ILE A 256 -20.04 2.40 8.22
N PRO A 257 -18.99 3.16 7.84
CA PRO A 257 -19.15 4.41 7.11
C PRO A 257 -19.87 4.27 5.76
N PHE A 258 -19.80 3.08 5.17
CA PHE A 258 -20.34 2.79 3.85
C PHE A 258 -21.76 2.19 3.88
N ARG A 259 -22.37 2.01 5.08
CA ARG A 259 -23.69 1.38 5.23
C ARG A 259 -24.75 1.90 4.25
N LYS A 260 -24.76 3.21 4.00
CA LYS A 260 -25.78 3.84 3.12
C LYS A 260 -25.62 3.50 1.64
N LEU A 261 -24.53 2.84 1.26
CA LEU A 261 -24.26 2.43 -0.13
C LEU A 261 -24.72 1.00 -0.43
N PHE A 262 -25.17 0.28 0.59
CA PHE A 262 -25.68 -1.08 0.49
C PHE A 262 -27.20 -1.13 0.71
N THR A 263 -27.87 -2.12 0.12
CA THR A 263 -29.18 -2.55 0.61
C THR A 263 -29.05 -3.18 2.00
N ALA A 264 -30.16 -3.39 2.70
CA ALA A 264 -30.14 -4.03 4.02
C ALA A 264 -29.53 -5.45 3.96
N THR A 265 -29.91 -6.23 2.95
CA THR A 265 -29.41 -7.59 2.73
C THR A 265 -27.92 -7.59 2.38
N GLN A 266 -27.50 -6.74 1.44
CA GLN A 266 -26.10 -6.58 1.06
C GLN A 266 -25.24 -6.22 2.27
N PHE A 267 -25.69 -5.30 3.10
CA PHE A 267 -24.96 -4.87 4.29
C PHE A 267 -24.86 -5.99 5.34
N ALA A 268 -25.97 -6.69 5.60
CA ALA A 268 -25.99 -7.82 6.55
C ALA A 268 -25.02 -8.94 6.12
N LEU A 269 -25.03 -9.29 4.84
CA LEU A 269 -24.08 -10.29 4.31
C LEU A 269 -22.65 -9.77 4.34
N SER A 270 -22.41 -8.50 4.02
CA SER A 270 -21.07 -7.92 4.05
C SER A 270 -20.49 -7.89 5.47
N ILE A 271 -21.27 -7.56 6.50
CA ILE A 271 -20.83 -7.58 7.90
C ILE A 271 -20.39 -8.99 8.34
N VAL A 272 -21.07 -10.02 7.85
CA VAL A 272 -20.74 -11.41 8.24
C VAL A 272 -19.53 -11.91 7.43
N PHE A 273 -19.56 -11.76 6.12
CA PHE A 273 -18.62 -12.47 5.26
C PHE A 273 -17.35 -11.69 4.92
N LEU A 274 -17.40 -10.35 4.79
CA LEU A 274 -16.21 -9.59 4.43
C LEU A 274 -15.10 -9.69 5.49
N PRO A 275 -15.35 -9.55 6.82
CA PRO A 275 -14.30 -9.71 7.83
C PRO A 275 -13.65 -11.09 7.80
N ILE A 276 -14.46 -12.14 7.60
CA ILE A 276 -13.95 -13.51 7.48
C ILE A 276 -13.05 -13.64 6.25
N THR A 277 -13.55 -13.18 5.10
CA THR A 277 -12.81 -13.22 3.83
C THR A 277 -11.47 -12.48 3.95
N MET A 278 -11.48 -11.27 4.48
CA MET A 278 -10.27 -10.47 4.60
C MET A 278 -9.26 -11.09 5.57
N THR A 279 -9.72 -11.67 6.66
CA THR A 279 -8.86 -12.38 7.64
C THR A 279 -8.20 -13.61 7.01
N LEU A 280 -8.95 -14.40 6.27
CA LEU A 280 -8.41 -15.57 5.56
C LEU A 280 -7.45 -15.14 4.44
N CYS A 281 -7.81 -14.10 3.68
CA CYS A 281 -6.93 -13.56 2.64
C CYS A 281 -5.62 -13.02 3.21
N GLU A 282 -5.64 -12.34 4.36
CA GLU A 282 -4.42 -11.90 5.03
C GLU A 282 -3.55 -13.08 5.46
N ALA A 283 -4.15 -14.11 6.05
CA ALA A 283 -3.43 -15.30 6.49
C ALA A 283 -2.73 -16.04 5.34
N TRP A 284 -3.33 -16.07 4.15
CA TRP A 284 -2.83 -16.77 2.97
C TRP A 284 -2.21 -15.87 1.91
N ALA A 285 -2.10 -14.58 2.18
CA ALA A 285 -1.54 -13.63 1.21
C ALA A 285 -0.18 -14.09 0.69
N PRO A 286 0.09 -13.94 -0.61
CA PRO A 286 1.41 -14.20 -1.17
C PRO A 286 2.45 -13.31 -0.47
N HIS A 287 3.57 -13.92 -0.04
CA HIS A 287 4.65 -13.16 0.58
C HIS A 287 5.12 -12.05 -0.36
N THR A 288 5.25 -10.83 0.16
CA THR A 288 5.59 -9.60 -0.58
C THR A 288 4.53 -9.05 -1.54
N TRP A 289 3.37 -9.69 -1.69
CA TRP A 289 2.26 -9.23 -2.55
C TRP A 289 0.91 -9.20 -1.80
N ASP A 290 0.95 -9.06 -0.50
CA ASP A 290 -0.18 -8.98 0.41
C ASP A 290 -1.14 -7.82 0.06
N ASN A 291 -0.64 -6.61 -0.12
CA ASN A 291 -1.47 -5.43 -0.40
C ASN A 291 -2.33 -5.56 -1.68
N PRO A 292 -1.76 -5.88 -2.87
CA PRO A 292 -2.56 -6.11 -4.06
C PRO A 292 -3.56 -7.24 -3.91
N PHE A 293 -3.17 -8.29 -3.20
CA PHE A 293 -4.03 -9.45 -2.97
C PHE A 293 -5.24 -9.10 -2.11
N LEU A 294 -5.04 -8.41 -0.98
CA LEU A 294 -6.10 -7.97 -0.10
C LEU A 294 -7.04 -6.97 -0.79
N THR A 295 -6.48 -6.01 -1.53
CA THR A 295 -7.27 -5.03 -2.28
C THR A 295 -8.13 -5.71 -3.35
N SER A 296 -7.56 -6.67 -4.09
CA SER A 296 -8.29 -7.45 -5.11
C SER A 296 -9.37 -8.31 -4.48
N ALA A 297 -9.08 -8.99 -3.37
CA ALA A 297 -10.05 -9.83 -2.66
C ALA A 297 -11.24 -9.01 -2.15
N CYS A 298 -10.98 -7.85 -1.55
CA CYS A 298 -12.04 -6.93 -1.12
C CYS A 298 -12.86 -6.43 -2.31
N GLY A 299 -12.20 -6.02 -3.40
CA GLY A 299 -12.86 -5.56 -4.62
C GLY A 299 -13.76 -6.63 -5.23
N LEU A 300 -13.26 -7.87 -5.37
CA LEU A 300 -14.04 -9.00 -5.88
C LEU A 300 -15.22 -9.33 -4.98
N PHE A 301 -15.03 -9.32 -3.66
CA PHE A 301 -16.13 -9.49 -2.71
C PHE A 301 -17.22 -8.46 -2.94
N MET A 302 -16.85 -7.18 -3.11
CA MET A 302 -17.80 -6.09 -3.36
C MET A 302 -18.56 -6.31 -4.68
N ILE A 303 -17.87 -6.70 -5.74
CA ILE A 303 -18.49 -7.03 -7.02
C ILE A 303 -19.51 -8.16 -6.83
N CYS A 304 -19.12 -9.25 -6.17
CA CYS A 304 -20.04 -10.36 -5.90
C CYS A 304 -21.29 -9.93 -5.12
N ILE A 305 -21.13 -9.11 -4.07
CA ILE A 305 -22.28 -8.61 -3.29
C ILE A 305 -23.20 -7.75 -4.16
N PHE A 306 -22.67 -6.90 -5.02
CA PHE A 306 -23.50 -6.03 -5.85
C PHE A 306 -24.20 -6.75 -7.00
N GLU A 307 -23.58 -7.79 -7.56
CA GLU A 307 -24.14 -8.53 -8.69
C GLU A 307 -25.06 -9.68 -8.25
N LEU A 308 -24.78 -10.33 -7.14
CA LEU A 308 -25.48 -11.55 -6.73
C LEU A 308 -26.57 -11.30 -5.68
N VAL A 309 -26.53 -10.16 -5.00
CA VAL A 309 -27.48 -9.84 -3.92
C VAL A 309 -28.31 -8.63 -4.31
N PRO A 310 -29.63 -8.78 -4.49
CA PRO A 310 -30.53 -7.70 -4.87
C PRO A 310 -30.68 -6.60 -3.79
#